data_0437b5e6c03f563fe5102efcc7dea65a
#
_entry.id   0437b5e6c03f563fe5102efcc7dea65a
#
_cell.length_a   1.000
_cell.length_b   1.000
_cell.length_c   1.000
_cell.angle_alpha   90.00
_cell.angle_beta   90.00
_cell.angle_gamma   90.00
#
_symmetry.space_group_name_H-M   'P 1'
#
loop_
_entity.id
_entity.type
_entity.pdbx_description
1 polymer ?
#
loop_
_entity_poly.entity_id
_entity_poly.type
_entity_poly.pdbx_seq_one_letter_code
_entity_poly.pdbx_strand_id
1 'polypeptide(L)'
;MILTVTMNPSIDVSYPLKQLKLDTVNRIADVSKTAGGKGLNVSRVLSQLKAPLIVTGVVGGHLGDYLTTQLDNDRIPHNFSKIKGETRSCIAILHEGSQTEILESGPEVSEEEQAEFIENFEQLLRDTDFVTISGSLPKGIDNDFYSVLIEKANQTGVKVLLDTSGETLKTSIQSSFKPYLIKPNETEIADLLGKDVNSEKELINALDDDIFHGIEWIVVTLGADGALVKKGKDYYRVQIPIINVVNPVGSGDSTIAGLAYALSENKTSEEVMKTGMVTGMLNTQEEKTGFINPDHFDSLYEKVTVERL
;
A
#
# COMPACT_ATOMS: atom_id res chain seq x y z
N MET A 1 8.69 11.60 -11.02
CA MET A 1 7.40 10.87 -11.15
C MET A 1 7.35 9.72 -10.17
N ILE A 2 6.16 9.29 -9.72
CA ILE A 2 5.98 8.14 -8.83
C ILE A 2 5.44 6.96 -9.65
N LEU A 3 6.11 5.80 -9.59
CA LEU A 3 5.64 4.55 -10.17
C LEU A 3 4.99 3.71 -9.06
N THR A 4 3.73 3.30 -9.24
CA THR A 4 3.05 2.43 -8.29
C THR A 4 2.95 1.01 -8.85
N VAL A 5 3.37 0.02 -8.07
CA VAL A 5 3.40 -1.40 -8.46
C VAL A 5 2.35 -2.18 -7.69
N THR A 6 1.50 -2.91 -8.41
CA THR A 6 0.50 -3.83 -7.86
C THR A 6 0.58 -5.15 -8.60
N MET A 7 1.27 -6.15 -8.01
CA MET A 7 1.46 -7.45 -8.68
C MET A 7 0.24 -8.36 -8.61
N ASN A 8 -0.67 -8.14 -7.67
CA ASN A 8 -1.86 -8.95 -7.48
C ASN A 8 -3.14 -8.08 -7.38
N PRO A 9 -3.42 -7.25 -8.42
CA PRO A 9 -4.61 -6.41 -8.43
C PRO A 9 -5.89 -7.25 -8.44
N SER A 10 -7.02 -6.61 -8.14
CA SER A 10 -8.33 -7.25 -8.06
C SER A 10 -9.43 -6.36 -8.59
N ILE A 11 -10.58 -6.96 -8.87
CA ILE A 11 -11.84 -6.22 -8.87
C ILE A 11 -12.45 -6.39 -7.49
N ASP A 12 -12.48 -5.29 -6.73
CA ASP A 12 -13.09 -5.28 -5.42
C ASP A 12 -14.60 -5.06 -5.55
N VAL A 13 -15.37 -6.05 -5.09
CA VAL A 13 -16.83 -6.08 -5.16
C VAL A 13 -17.38 -5.91 -3.75
N SER A 14 -18.18 -4.86 -3.53
CA SER A 14 -18.84 -4.61 -2.25
C SER A 14 -20.32 -4.90 -2.33
N TYR A 15 -20.79 -5.76 -1.43
CA TYR A 15 -22.18 -6.16 -1.28
C TYR A 15 -22.75 -5.64 0.06
N PRO A 16 -23.43 -4.47 0.05
CA PRO A 16 -24.08 -3.96 1.26
C PRO A 16 -25.39 -4.73 1.52
N LEU A 17 -25.46 -5.42 2.64
CA LEU A 17 -26.62 -6.16 3.12
C LEU A 17 -27.05 -5.62 4.51
N LYS A 18 -28.38 -5.53 4.74
CA LYS A 18 -28.88 -5.29 6.09
C LYS A 18 -28.58 -6.46 7.03
N GLN A 19 -28.64 -7.68 6.49
CA GLN A 19 -28.36 -8.93 7.17
C GLN A 19 -27.87 -9.98 6.18
N LEU A 20 -26.78 -10.65 6.49
CA LEU A 20 -26.31 -11.82 5.74
C LEU A 20 -27.08 -13.06 6.21
N LYS A 21 -27.84 -13.66 5.31
CA LYS A 21 -28.58 -14.91 5.57
C LYS A 21 -27.81 -16.07 4.96
N LEU A 22 -27.46 -17.05 5.79
CA LEU A 22 -26.84 -18.29 5.33
C LEU A 22 -27.88 -19.25 4.77
N ASP A 23 -27.44 -20.15 3.88
CA ASP A 23 -28.26 -21.21 3.27
C ASP A 23 -29.52 -20.68 2.56
N THR A 24 -29.47 -19.47 2.02
CA THR A 24 -30.57 -18.87 1.26
C THR A 24 -30.08 -17.80 0.28
N VAL A 25 -30.98 -17.30 -0.57
CA VAL A 25 -30.68 -16.25 -1.55
C VAL A 25 -30.69 -14.90 -0.86
N ASN A 26 -29.55 -14.20 -0.94
CA ASN A 26 -29.45 -12.79 -0.63
C ASN A 26 -29.51 -11.99 -1.94
N ARG A 27 -30.45 -11.04 -2.06
CA ARG A 27 -30.60 -10.17 -3.24
C ARG A 27 -30.09 -8.78 -2.90
N ILE A 28 -29.21 -8.26 -3.75
CA ILE A 28 -28.51 -6.99 -3.55
C ILE A 28 -28.82 -6.11 -4.76
N ALA A 29 -29.28 -4.88 -4.52
CA ALA A 29 -29.56 -3.91 -5.58
C ALA A 29 -28.33 -3.02 -5.86
N ASP A 30 -27.64 -2.59 -4.79
CA ASP A 30 -26.55 -1.64 -4.89
C ASP A 30 -25.21 -2.39 -4.76
N VAL A 31 -24.59 -2.66 -5.90
CA VAL A 31 -23.28 -3.33 -5.96
C VAL A 31 -22.24 -2.33 -6.41
N SER A 32 -21.18 -2.19 -5.64
CA SER A 32 -20.01 -1.41 -6.04
C SER A 32 -18.91 -2.34 -6.57
N LYS A 33 -18.31 -1.98 -7.71
CA LYS A 33 -17.15 -2.67 -8.28
C LYS A 33 -16.08 -1.65 -8.60
N THR A 34 -14.90 -1.84 -8.04
CA THR A 34 -13.77 -0.91 -8.20
C THR A 34 -12.50 -1.66 -8.59
N ALA A 35 -11.62 -1.01 -9.33
CA ALA A 35 -10.26 -1.50 -9.51
C ALA A 35 -9.56 -1.53 -8.15
N GLY A 36 -9.20 -2.70 -7.65
CA GLY A 36 -8.73 -2.96 -6.30
C GLY A 36 -7.30 -3.46 -6.22
N GLY A 37 -6.84 -3.57 -4.98
CA GLY A 37 -5.48 -3.93 -4.62
C GLY A 37 -4.73 -2.75 -3.99
N LYS A 38 -3.84 -3.04 -3.03
CA LYS A 38 -3.16 -2.03 -2.21
C LYS A 38 -2.48 -0.95 -3.05
N GLY A 39 -1.70 -1.30 -4.07
CA GLY A 39 -1.03 -0.31 -4.92
C GLY A 39 -2.00 0.54 -5.74
N LEU A 40 -3.19 0.02 -6.10
CA LEU A 40 -4.23 0.84 -6.75
C LEU A 40 -4.90 1.81 -5.78
N ASN A 41 -5.02 1.44 -4.49
CA ASN A 41 -5.44 2.39 -3.47
C ASN A 41 -4.42 3.53 -3.31
N VAL A 42 -3.11 3.20 -3.28
CA VAL A 42 -2.01 4.17 -3.31
C VAL A 42 -2.14 5.11 -4.52
N SER A 43 -2.36 4.54 -5.71
CA SER A 43 -2.47 5.30 -6.97
C SER A 43 -3.63 6.28 -6.95
N ARG A 44 -4.80 5.88 -6.43
CA ARG A 44 -5.97 6.76 -6.31
C ARG A 44 -5.70 7.94 -5.39
N VAL A 45 -5.09 7.71 -4.24
CA VAL A 45 -4.73 8.79 -3.31
C VAL A 45 -3.72 9.73 -3.94
N LEU A 46 -2.67 9.21 -4.60
CA LEU A 46 -1.71 10.04 -5.33
C LEU A 46 -2.37 10.87 -6.43
N SER A 47 -3.32 10.29 -7.18
CA SER A 47 -4.10 11.02 -8.20
C SER A 47 -4.91 12.17 -7.59
N GLN A 48 -5.55 11.95 -6.43
CA GLN A 48 -6.31 12.98 -5.72
C GLN A 48 -5.40 14.09 -5.16
N LEU A 49 -4.15 13.76 -4.80
CA LEU A 49 -3.09 14.72 -4.45
C LEU A 49 -2.48 15.40 -5.68
N LYS A 50 -2.92 15.04 -6.89
CA LYS A 50 -2.39 15.56 -8.18
C LYS A 50 -0.89 15.29 -8.38
N ALA A 51 -0.38 14.22 -7.79
CA ALA A 51 0.99 13.77 -8.00
C ALA A 51 1.19 13.23 -9.43
N PRO A 52 2.32 13.50 -10.08
CA PRO A 52 2.67 12.84 -11.33
C PRO A 52 2.95 11.35 -11.06
N LEU A 53 2.08 10.46 -11.57
CA LEU A 53 2.18 9.02 -11.33
C LEU A 53 1.92 8.21 -12.59
N ILE A 54 2.39 6.96 -12.56
CA ILE A 54 1.99 5.89 -13.47
C ILE A 54 1.82 4.59 -12.67
N VAL A 55 0.83 3.80 -13.05
CA VAL A 55 0.53 2.52 -12.39
C VAL A 55 1.03 1.36 -13.23
N THR A 56 1.63 0.35 -12.61
CA THR A 56 2.04 -0.89 -13.28
C THR A 56 1.77 -2.13 -12.40
N GLY A 57 1.94 -3.27 -12.99
CA GLY A 57 1.73 -4.59 -12.41
C GLY A 57 1.34 -5.58 -13.49
N VAL A 58 0.64 -6.64 -13.13
CA VAL A 58 0.14 -7.64 -14.06
C VAL A 58 -1.38 -7.70 -14.05
N VAL A 59 -2.01 -7.76 -15.23
CA VAL A 59 -3.45 -7.92 -15.40
C VAL A 59 -3.75 -8.89 -16.53
N GLY A 60 -4.85 -9.63 -16.44
CA GLY A 60 -5.25 -10.55 -17.49
C GLY A 60 -6.74 -10.82 -17.52
N GLY A 61 -7.21 -11.36 -18.64
CA GLY A 61 -8.60 -11.70 -18.88
C GLY A 61 -9.55 -10.53 -18.90
N HIS A 62 -10.85 -10.82 -18.80
CA HIS A 62 -11.90 -9.80 -18.88
C HIS A 62 -11.90 -8.86 -17.65
N LEU A 63 -11.57 -9.38 -16.46
CA LEU A 63 -11.49 -8.54 -15.26
C LEU A 63 -10.27 -7.62 -15.32
N GLY A 64 -9.16 -8.04 -15.95
CA GLY A 64 -8.02 -7.18 -16.21
C GLY A 64 -8.36 -6.02 -17.17
N ASP A 65 -9.13 -6.30 -18.23
CA ASP A 65 -9.60 -5.26 -19.15
C ASP A 65 -10.62 -4.33 -18.47
N TYR A 66 -11.49 -4.87 -17.62
CA TYR A 66 -12.40 -4.04 -16.81
C TYR A 66 -11.61 -3.13 -15.85
N LEU A 67 -10.56 -3.66 -15.18
CA LEU A 67 -9.72 -2.89 -14.27
C LEU A 67 -9.06 -1.71 -14.98
N THR A 68 -8.42 -1.95 -16.13
CA THR A 68 -7.77 -0.88 -16.91
C THR A 68 -8.78 0.16 -17.40
N THR A 69 -9.97 -0.28 -17.83
CA THR A 69 -11.07 0.64 -18.18
C THR A 69 -11.51 1.54 -17.01
N GLN A 70 -11.53 0.99 -15.78
CA GLN A 70 -11.84 1.82 -14.61
C GLN A 70 -10.74 2.88 -14.35
N LEU A 71 -9.47 2.51 -14.51
CA LEU A 71 -8.36 3.47 -14.38
C LEU A 71 -8.41 4.57 -15.46
N ASP A 72 -8.77 4.21 -16.69
CA ASP A 72 -8.99 5.19 -17.78
C ASP A 72 -10.11 6.18 -17.43
N ASN A 73 -11.24 5.68 -16.89
CA ASN A 73 -12.36 6.51 -16.45
C ASN A 73 -11.93 7.46 -15.31
N ASP A 74 -11.08 6.99 -14.40
CA ASP A 74 -10.53 7.77 -13.29
C ASP A 74 -9.36 8.66 -13.74
N ARG A 75 -8.95 8.60 -15.02
CA ARG A 75 -7.80 9.31 -15.59
C ARG A 75 -6.49 9.03 -14.86
N ILE A 76 -6.30 7.80 -14.41
CA ILE A 76 -5.08 7.34 -13.77
C ILE A 76 -4.19 6.69 -14.85
N PRO A 77 -3.04 7.27 -15.20
CA PRO A 77 -2.13 6.69 -16.18
C PRO A 77 -1.61 5.33 -15.73
N HIS A 78 -1.62 4.36 -16.64
CA HIS A 78 -1.18 3.01 -16.31
C HIS A 78 -0.46 2.33 -17.48
N ASN A 79 0.40 1.35 -17.14
CA ASN A 79 1.09 0.50 -18.09
C ASN A 79 1.28 -0.88 -17.46
N PHE A 80 0.28 -1.75 -17.59
CA PHE A 80 0.31 -3.12 -17.07
C PHE A 80 0.87 -4.10 -18.10
N SER A 81 1.64 -5.08 -17.62
CA SER A 81 1.96 -6.27 -18.40
C SER A 81 0.76 -7.20 -18.43
N LYS A 82 0.43 -7.73 -19.62
CA LYS A 82 -0.69 -8.65 -19.81
C LYS A 82 -0.26 -10.07 -19.51
N ILE A 83 -1.08 -10.79 -18.73
CA ILE A 83 -0.91 -12.22 -18.41
C ILE A 83 -2.09 -13.04 -18.94
N LYS A 84 -1.89 -14.35 -19.09
CA LYS A 84 -2.93 -15.29 -19.56
C LYS A 84 -4.00 -15.52 -18.50
N GLY A 85 -3.61 -15.49 -17.21
CA GLY A 85 -4.51 -15.71 -16.10
C GLY A 85 -5.51 -14.58 -15.91
N GLU A 86 -6.72 -14.89 -15.42
CA GLU A 86 -7.76 -13.90 -15.12
C GLU A 86 -7.38 -13.09 -13.88
N THR A 87 -7.48 -11.78 -13.93
CA THR A 87 -7.39 -10.90 -12.74
C THR A 87 -8.46 -11.33 -11.73
N ARG A 88 -8.07 -11.40 -10.45
CA ARG A 88 -8.93 -11.90 -9.38
C ARG A 88 -10.06 -10.96 -8.98
N SER A 89 -11.09 -11.52 -8.35
CA SER A 89 -12.10 -10.77 -7.60
C SER A 89 -11.84 -10.86 -6.10
N CYS A 90 -12.11 -9.77 -5.39
CA CYS A 90 -12.17 -9.73 -3.95
C CYS A 90 -13.54 -9.22 -3.54
N ILE A 91 -14.26 -9.99 -2.72
CA ILE A 91 -15.64 -9.70 -2.34
C ILE A 91 -15.66 -9.28 -0.88
N ALA A 92 -16.25 -8.11 -0.59
CA ALA A 92 -16.57 -7.65 0.74
C ALA A 92 -18.09 -7.66 0.93
N ILE A 93 -18.58 -8.42 1.88
CA ILE A 93 -19.99 -8.46 2.29
C ILE A 93 -20.12 -7.59 3.55
N LEU A 94 -20.77 -6.45 3.41
CA LEU A 94 -21.03 -5.53 4.53
C LEU A 94 -22.38 -5.89 5.14
N HIS A 95 -22.43 -6.27 6.41
CA HIS A 95 -23.67 -6.71 7.05
C HIS A 95 -23.63 -6.43 8.56
N GLU A 96 -24.74 -5.98 9.12
CA GLU A 96 -24.95 -5.86 10.57
C GLU A 96 -23.82 -5.11 11.31
N GLY A 97 -23.20 -4.12 10.64
CA GLY A 97 -22.03 -3.39 11.17
C GLY A 97 -20.71 -4.16 11.13
N SER A 98 -20.70 -5.32 10.48
CA SER A 98 -19.53 -6.19 10.28
C SER A 98 -19.18 -6.29 8.79
N GLN A 99 -17.99 -6.81 8.50
CA GLN A 99 -17.52 -7.10 7.14
C GLN A 99 -17.01 -8.54 7.07
N THR A 100 -17.49 -9.27 6.05
CA THR A 100 -16.97 -10.60 5.70
C THR A 100 -16.32 -10.53 4.33
N GLU A 101 -15.08 -10.98 4.24
CA GLU A 101 -14.33 -10.94 2.99
C GLU A 101 -14.11 -12.33 2.41
N ILE A 102 -14.19 -12.43 1.08
CA ILE A 102 -13.83 -13.60 0.29
C ILE A 102 -12.81 -13.13 -0.74
N LEU A 103 -11.56 -13.49 -0.50
CA LEU A 103 -10.42 -13.02 -1.30
C LEU A 103 -9.86 -14.16 -2.13
N GLU A 104 -9.90 -14.01 -3.45
CA GLU A 104 -9.22 -14.94 -4.36
C GLU A 104 -7.70 -14.74 -4.26
N SER A 105 -6.95 -15.83 -4.38
CA SER A 105 -5.48 -15.81 -4.27
C SER A 105 -4.77 -15.14 -5.46
N GLY A 106 -5.49 -14.91 -6.55
CA GLY A 106 -4.94 -14.36 -7.80
C GLY A 106 -4.55 -15.45 -8.80
N PRO A 107 -4.26 -15.03 -10.06
CA PRO A 107 -3.85 -15.92 -11.13
C PRO A 107 -2.46 -16.50 -10.88
N GLU A 108 -2.14 -17.55 -11.64
CA GLU A 108 -0.76 -18.04 -11.77
C GLU A 108 -0.05 -17.21 -12.85
N VAL A 109 1.15 -16.73 -12.53
CA VAL A 109 2.00 -15.93 -13.44
C VAL A 109 3.23 -16.75 -13.78
N SER A 110 3.43 -17.03 -15.07
CA SER A 110 4.56 -17.82 -15.55
C SER A 110 5.90 -17.07 -15.46
N GLU A 111 7.01 -17.79 -15.52
CA GLU A 111 8.35 -17.19 -15.54
C GLU A 111 8.54 -16.24 -16.75
N GLU A 112 7.95 -16.55 -17.91
CA GLU A 112 7.98 -15.70 -19.09
C GLU A 112 7.22 -14.38 -18.86
N GLU A 113 6.03 -14.45 -18.26
CA GLU A 113 5.22 -13.27 -17.92
C GLU A 113 5.91 -12.40 -16.84
N GLN A 114 6.61 -13.04 -15.90
CA GLN A 114 7.44 -12.33 -14.91
C GLN A 114 8.60 -11.59 -15.60
N ALA A 115 9.30 -12.25 -16.54
CA ALA A 115 10.38 -11.62 -17.29
C ALA A 115 9.88 -10.43 -18.13
N GLU A 116 8.75 -10.56 -18.81
CA GLU A 116 8.12 -9.47 -19.57
C GLU A 116 7.73 -8.30 -18.64
N PHE A 117 7.23 -8.60 -17.45
CA PHE A 117 6.93 -7.55 -16.47
C PHE A 117 8.21 -6.83 -15.99
N ILE A 118 9.30 -7.57 -15.71
CA ILE A 118 10.57 -6.98 -15.29
C ILE A 118 11.12 -6.05 -16.39
N GLU A 119 11.07 -6.44 -17.65
CA GLU A 119 11.49 -5.61 -18.78
C GLU A 119 10.65 -4.32 -18.87
N ASN A 120 9.32 -4.42 -18.72
CA ASN A 120 8.45 -3.26 -18.68
C ASN A 120 8.75 -2.35 -17.49
N PHE A 121 8.96 -2.92 -16.31
CA PHE A 121 9.32 -2.18 -15.08
C PHE A 121 10.64 -1.41 -15.27
N GLU A 122 11.69 -2.04 -15.82
CA GLU A 122 12.97 -1.37 -16.11
C GLU A 122 12.82 -0.19 -17.10
N GLN A 123 11.92 -0.30 -18.07
CA GLN A 123 11.62 0.83 -18.98
C GLN A 123 10.97 1.99 -18.25
N LEU A 124 10.01 1.70 -17.35
CA LEU A 124 9.30 2.71 -16.57
C LEU A 124 10.19 3.41 -15.53
N LEU A 125 11.23 2.73 -15.02
CA LEU A 125 12.18 3.34 -14.08
C LEU A 125 12.91 4.56 -14.65
N ARG A 126 13.05 4.71 -15.98
CA ARG A 126 13.81 5.79 -16.62
C ARG A 126 13.29 7.20 -16.28
N ASP A 127 11.98 7.32 -16.09
CA ASP A 127 11.29 8.58 -15.78
C ASP A 127 10.75 8.61 -14.34
N THR A 128 11.24 7.71 -13.49
CA THR A 128 10.74 7.49 -12.13
C THR A 128 11.76 7.96 -11.09
N ASP A 129 11.30 8.69 -10.06
CA ASP A 129 12.10 9.08 -8.90
C ASP A 129 11.83 8.17 -7.69
N PHE A 130 10.58 7.74 -7.54
CA PHE A 130 10.12 6.89 -6.45
C PHE A 130 9.23 5.77 -6.98
N VAL A 131 9.41 4.58 -6.43
CA VAL A 131 8.53 3.43 -6.65
C VAL A 131 7.80 3.11 -5.35
N THR A 132 6.49 2.91 -5.40
CA THR A 132 5.75 2.24 -4.32
C THR A 132 5.43 0.82 -4.75
N ILE A 133 5.78 -0.17 -3.95
CA ILE A 133 5.42 -1.57 -4.15
C ILE A 133 4.49 -1.96 -3.02
N SER A 134 3.24 -2.31 -3.34
CA SER A 134 2.23 -2.55 -2.30
C SER A 134 1.39 -3.80 -2.59
N GLY A 135 1.18 -4.61 -1.55
CA GLY A 135 0.32 -5.79 -1.57
C GLY A 135 1.07 -7.11 -1.73
N SER A 136 0.30 -8.19 -1.88
CA SER A 136 0.78 -9.55 -2.02
C SER A 136 1.21 -9.88 -3.44
N LEU A 137 1.96 -10.96 -3.58
CA LEU A 137 2.27 -11.58 -4.86
C LEU A 137 1.16 -12.55 -5.30
N PRO A 138 0.88 -12.70 -6.60
CA PRO A 138 0.00 -13.73 -7.12
C PRO A 138 0.70 -15.10 -7.11
N LYS A 139 0.00 -16.17 -7.48
CA LYS A 139 0.59 -17.51 -7.61
C LYS A 139 1.67 -17.55 -8.69
N GLY A 140 2.63 -18.47 -8.53
CA GLY A 140 3.73 -18.67 -9.48
C GLY A 140 4.87 -17.68 -9.33
N ILE A 141 4.74 -16.66 -8.49
CA ILE A 141 5.79 -15.70 -8.17
C ILE A 141 6.38 -16.01 -6.79
N ASP A 142 7.69 -16.14 -6.70
CA ASP A 142 8.40 -16.41 -5.46
C ASP A 142 8.48 -15.17 -4.54
N ASN A 143 8.64 -15.42 -3.23
CA ASN A 143 8.66 -14.36 -2.21
C ASN A 143 9.81 -13.35 -2.37
N ASP A 144 10.85 -13.68 -3.11
CA ASP A 144 11.99 -12.80 -3.39
C ASP A 144 11.77 -11.85 -4.58
N PHE A 145 10.67 -11.96 -5.29
CA PHE A 145 10.40 -11.15 -6.47
C PHE A 145 10.46 -9.65 -6.20
N TYR A 146 9.96 -9.19 -5.06
CA TYR A 146 10.09 -7.79 -4.70
C TYR A 146 11.54 -7.38 -4.42
N SER A 147 12.40 -8.30 -3.97
CA SER A 147 13.84 -8.05 -3.86
C SER A 147 14.47 -7.78 -5.22
N VAL A 148 14.03 -8.51 -6.27
CA VAL A 148 14.48 -8.27 -7.65
C VAL A 148 14.07 -6.87 -8.12
N LEU A 149 12.82 -6.47 -7.89
CA LEU A 149 12.36 -5.13 -8.27
C LEU A 149 13.10 -4.01 -7.52
N ILE A 150 13.36 -4.21 -6.22
CA ILE A 150 14.13 -3.28 -5.39
C ILE A 150 15.56 -3.15 -5.92
N GLU A 151 16.20 -4.26 -6.26
CA GLU A 151 17.55 -4.26 -6.87
C GLU A 151 17.57 -3.44 -8.15
N LYS A 152 16.64 -3.70 -9.10
CA LYS A 152 16.55 -2.97 -10.36
C LYS A 152 16.37 -1.47 -10.17
N ALA A 153 15.48 -1.08 -9.24
CA ALA A 153 15.26 0.32 -8.89
C ALA A 153 16.52 0.97 -8.27
N ASN A 154 17.16 0.29 -7.30
CA ASN A 154 18.35 0.82 -6.63
C ASN A 154 19.53 0.99 -7.60
N GLN A 155 19.69 0.09 -8.59
CA GLN A 155 20.72 0.20 -9.63
C GLN A 155 20.57 1.45 -10.50
N THR A 156 19.37 1.99 -10.62
CA THR A 156 19.08 3.25 -11.36
C THR A 156 19.01 4.46 -10.43
N GLY A 157 19.20 4.30 -9.11
CA GLY A 157 19.11 5.36 -8.11
C GLY A 157 17.68 5.70 -7.69
N VAL A 158 16.69 4.93 -8.14
CA VAL A 158 15.27 5.11 -7.80
C VAL A 158 15.00 4.55 -6.40
N LYS A 159 14.28 5.31 -5.58
CA LYS A 159 13.96 4.95 -4.21
C LYS A 159 12.67 4.14 -4.12
N VAL A 160 12.68 3.02 -3.40
CA VAL A 160 11.52 2.13 -3.25
C VAL A 160 10.89 2.28 -1.87
N LEU A 161 9.57 2.51 -1.84
CA LEU A 161 8.72 2.42 -0.66
C LEU A 161 7.97 1.10 -0.73
N LEU A 162 8.15 0.23 0.26
CA LEU A 162 7.59 -1.12 0.29
C LEU A 162 6.51 -1.25 1.37
N ASP A 163 5.33 -1.70 0.98
CA ASP A 163 4.20 -2.05 1.87
C ASP A 163 3.68 -3.44 1.55
N THR A 164 4.34 -4.44 2.07
CA THR A 164 3.96 -5.86 2.01
C THR A 164 4.16 -6.50 3.37
N SER A 165 3.78 -7.76 3.52
CA SER A 165 3.81 -8.46 4.81
C SER A 165 4.38 -9.87 4.70
N GLY A 166 4.54 -10.54 5.85
CA GLY A 166 4.94 -11.93 5.95
C GLY A 166 6.31 -12.22 5.34
N GLU A 167 6.44 -13.39 4.70
CA GLU A 167 7.72 -13.86 4.16
C GLU A 167 8.23 -12.95 3.02
N THR A 168 7.34 -12.37 2.22
CA THR A 168 7.71 -11.42 1.15
C THR A 168 8.40 -10.17 1.72
N LEU A 169 7.87 -9.59 2.82
CA LEU A 169 8.53 -8.47 3.49
C LEU A 169 9.90 -8.89 4.05
N LYS A 170 9.94 -10.02 4.76
CA LYS A 170 11.16 -10.55 5.37
C LYS A 170 12.26 -10.77 4.34
N THR A 171 11.95 -11.45 3.25
CA THR A 171 12.89 -11.70 2.15
C THR A 171 13.39 -10.40 1.53
N SER A 172 12.48 -9.43 1.31
CA SER A 172 12.82 -8.13 0.71
C SER A 172 13.78 -7.32 1.58
N ILE A 173 13.59 -7.32 2.91
CA ILE A 173 14.48 -6.56 3.82
C ILE A 173 15.76 -7.31 4.17
N GLN A 174 15.85 -8.62 3.94
CA GLN A 174 17.08 -9.41 4.10
C GLN A 174 17.98 -9.37 2.86
N SER A 175 17.46 -8.97 1.69
CA SER A 175 18.23 -8.83 0.46
C SER A 175 19.39 -7.83 0.61
N SER A 176 20.40 -7.93 -0.27
CA SER A 176 21.54 -6.99 -0.32
C SER A 176 21.11 -5.58 -0.71
N PHE A 177 20.10 -5.45 -1.58
CA PHE A 177 19.49 -4.19 -1.94
C PHE A 177 18.28 -3.93 -1.04
N LYS A 178 18.26 -2.79 -0.37
CA LYS A 178 17.23 -2.46 0.62
C LYS A 178 16.17 -1.52 0.03
N PRO A 179 14.90 -1.66 0.45
CA PRO A 179 13.93 -0.59 0.22
C PRO A 179 14.39 0.68 0.96
N TYR A 180 14.08 1.83 0.39
CA TYR A 180 14.34 3.12 1.02
C TYR A 180 13.43 3.37 2.22
N LEU A 181 12.18 2.90 2.13
CA LEU A 181 11.17 3.01 3.19
C LEU A 181 10.35 1.73 3.28
N ILE A 182 10.07 1.29 4.51
CA ILE A 182 9.05 0.27 4.81
C ILE A 182 8.00 0.83 5.75
N LYS A 183 6.75 0.32 5.63
CA LYS A 183 5.62 0.74 6.48
C LYS A 183 4.92 -0.46 7.13
N PRO A 184 5.54 -1.14 8.06
CA PRO A 184 4.89 -2.19 8.84
C PRO A 184 3.94 -1.63 9.90
N ASN A 185 3.05 -2.47 10.43
CA ASN A 185 2.38 -2.25 11.70
C ASN A 185 3.06 -3.04 12.84
N GLU A 186 2.58 -2.88 14.08
CA GLU A 186 3.16 -3.56 15.27
C GLU A 186 3.16 -5.09 15.13
N THR A 187 2.06 -5.65 14.61
CA THR A 187 1.94 -7.10 14.40
C THR A 187 2.96 -7.60 13.38
N GLU A 188 3.14 -6.89 12.27
CA GLU A 188 4.13 -7.23 11.25
C GLU A 188 5.57 -7.13 11.78
N ILE A 189 5.88 -6.18 12.66
CA ILE A 189 7.19 -6.12 13.35
C ILE A 189 7.36 -7.34 14.26
N ALA A 190 6.35 -7.67 15.07
CA ALA A 190 6.39 -8.84 15.95
C ALA A 190 6.62 -10.14 15.18
N ASP A 191 5.88 -10.32 14.06
CA ASP A 191 6.00 -11.48 13.17
C ASP A 191 7.40 -11.57 12.52
N LEU A 192 7.95 -10.44 12.04
CA LEU A 192 9.29 -10.39 11.45
C LEU A 192 10.38 -10.83 12.42
N LEU A 193 10.25 -10.44 13.69
CA LEU A 193 11.26 -10.71 14.72
C LEU A 193 10.98 -11.99 15.51
N GLY A 194 9.79 -12.60 15.32
CA GLY A 194 9.37 -13.80 16.07
C GLY A 194 9.25 -13.56 17.57
N LYS A 195 8.94 -12.34 17.99
CA LYS A 195 8.81 -11.94 19.40
C LYS A 195 7.73 -10.87 19.58
N ASP A 196 7.02 -10.93 20.71
CA ASP A 196 6.03 -9.90 21.04
C ASP A 196 6.70 -8.54 21.30
N VAL A 197 5.99 -7.48 20.92
CA VAL A 197 6.36 -6.08 21.15
C VAL A 197 5.17 -5.42 21.84
N ASN A 198 5.29 -5.17 23.16
CA ASN A 198 4.17 -4.76 24.00
C ASN A 198 4.30 -3.32 24.54
N SER A 199 5.36 -2.61 24.15
CA SER A 199 5.60 -1.23 24.58
C SER A 199 6.40 -0.45 23.53
N GLU A 200 6.26 0.87 23.55
CA GLU A 200 7.02 1.77 22.67
C GLU A 200 8.54 1.58 22.84
N LYS A 201 9.01 1.37 24.08
CA LYS A 201 10.42 1.11 24.34
C LYS A 201 10.89 -0.21 23.71
N GLU A 202 10.07 -1.25 23.78
CA GLU A 202 10.36 -2.52 23.11
C GLU A 202 10.34 -2.37 21.61
N LEU A 203 9.43 -1.56 21.07
CA LEU A 203 9.36 -1.26 19.64
C LEU A 203 10.62 -0.51 19.16
N ILE A 204 11.07 0.51 19.89
CA ILE A 204 12.32 1.23 19.58
C ILE A 204 13.50 0.24 19.56
N ASN A 205 13.63 -0.60 20.58
CA ASN A 205 14.69 -1.62 20.62
C ASN A 205 14.55 -2.64 19.48
N ALA A 206 13.34 -3.00 19.10
CA ALA A 206 13.07 -3.91 18.01
C ALA A 206 13.54 -3.34 16.66
N LEU A 207 13.39 -2.04 16.45
CA LEU A 207 13.83 -1.37 15.22
C LEU A 207 15.36 -1.20 15.12
N ASP A 208 16.12 -1.54 16.17
CA ASP A 208 17.59 -1.61 16.13
C ASP A 208 18.12 -2.99 15.74
N ASP A 209 17.23 -3.96 15.47
CA ASP A 209 17.62 -5.28 14.98
C ASP A 209 18.32 -5.19 13.62
N ASP A 210 19.35 -6.03 13.44
CA ASP A 210 20.19 -6.05 12.22
C ASP A 210 19.39 -6.25 10.92
N ILE A 211 18.21 -6.88 10.99
CA ILE A 211 17.34 -7.11 9.82
C ILE A 211 16.93 -5.79 9.14
N PHE A 212 16.85 -4.70 9.91
CA PHE A 212 16.50 -3.37 9.43
C PHE A 212 17.67 -2.51 8.98
N HIS A 213 18.89 -3.05 9.08
CA HIS A 213 20.08 -2.30 8.71
C HIS A 213 20.07 -1.92 7.21
N GLY A 214 20.37 -0.64 6.93
CA GLY A 214 20.41 -0.11 5.57
C GLY A 214 19.07 0.40 5.03
N ILE A 215 17.99 0.31 5.81
CA ILE A 215 16.70 0.94 5.49
C ILE A 215 16.69 2.36 6.08
N GLU A 216 16.47 3.37 5.23
CA GLU A 216 16.50 4.78 5.66
C GLU A 216 15.29 5.15 6.52
N TRP A 217 14.08 4.66 6.15
CA TRP A 217 12.85 4.96 6.85
C TRP A 217 12.09 3.69 7.25
N ILE A 218 11.72 3.59 8.51
CA ILE A 218 10.80 2.58 9.00
C ILE A 218 9.65 3.30 9.68
N VAL A 219 8.46 3.23 9.09
CA VAL A 219 7.25 3.89 9.59
C VAL A 219 6.34 2.82 10.18
N VAL A 220 6.38 2.64 11.49
CA VAL A 220 5.50 1.68 12.18
C VAL A 220 4.19 2.36 12.52
N THR A 221 3.10 1.95 11.86
CA THR A 221 1.77 2.49 12.11
C THR A 221 1.15 1.84 13.34
N LEU A 222 0.59 2.67 14.24
CA LEU A 222 0.01 2.30 15.53
C LEU A 222 -1.52 2.55 15.59
N GLY A 223 -2.18 2.52 14.42
CA GLY A 223 -3.62 2.79 14.33
C GLY A 223 -3.98 4.19 14.85
N ALA A 224 -4.88 4.25 15.85
CA ALA A 224 -5.34 5.50 16.45
C ALA A 224 -4.24 6.24 17.23
N ASP A 225 -3.17 5.53 17.61
CA ASP A 225 -2.04 6.10 18.33
C ASP A 225 -1.00 6.76 17.40
N GLY A 226 -1.23 6.80 16.08
CA GLY A 226 -0.37 7.46 15.12
C GLY A 226 0.75 6.57 14.61
N ALA A 227 2.04 6.94 14.79
CA ALA A 227 3.16 6.14 14.33
C ALA A 227 4.42 6.34 15.19
N LEU A 228 5.27 5.30 15.21
CA LEU A 228 6.68 5.39 15.58
C LEU A 228 7.51 5.33 14.30
N VAL A 229 8.42 6.27 14.12
CA VAL A 229 9.23 6.35 12.90
C VAL A 229 10.70 6.32 13.26
N LYS A 230 11.47 5.39 12.64
CA LYS A 230 12.93 5.43 12.60
C LYS A 230 13.35 6.02 11.27
N LYS A 231 14.21 7.04 11.30
CA LYS A 231 14.86 7.62 10.12
C LYS A 231 16.37 7.66 10.34
N GLY A 232 17.11 6.85 9.62
CA GLY A 232 18.52 6.67 9.86
C GLY A 232 18.80 6.24 11.31
N LYS A 233 19.31 7.16 12.15
CA LYS A 233 19.60 6.93 13.58
C LYS A 233 18.60 7.61 14.51
N ASP A 234 17.66 8.39 13.98
CA ASP A 234 16.74 9.19 14.77
C ASP A 234 15.39 8.50 14.89
N TYR A 235 14.75 8.64 16.03
CA TYR A 235 13.43 8.14 16.33
C TYR A 235 12.45 9.30 16.51
N TYR A 236 11.22 9.10 16.04
CA TYR A 236 10.17 10.10 16.12
C TYR A 236 8.85 9.45 16.54
N ARG A 237 8.15 10.11 17.45
CA ARG A 237 6.76 9.82 17.77
C ARG A 237 5.86 10.75 16.98
N VAL A 238 4.97 10.21 16.17
CA VAL A 238 3.97 10.98 15.43
C VAL A 238 2.62 10.74 16.09
N GLN A 239 2.03 11.80 16.64
CA GLN A 239 0.72 11.75 17.28
C GLN A 239 -0.33 12.35 16.36
N ILE A 240 -1.49 11.73 16.30
CA ILE A 240 -2.63 12.15 15.48
C ILE A 240 -3.82 12.54 16.37
N PRO A 241 -4.69 13.46 15.91
CA PRO A 241 -5.90 13.78 16.62
C PRO A 241 -6.92 12.63 16.59
N ILE A 242 -7.80 12.59 17.58
CA ILE A 242 -8.98 11.70 17.52
C ILE A 242 -9.91 12.19 16.40
N ILE A 243 -10.30 11.28 15.53
CA ILE A 243 -11.17 11.53 14.39
C ILE A 243 -12.36 10.57 14.40
N ASN A 244 -13.42 10.94 13.66
CA ASN A 244 -14.52 10.01 13.39
C ASN A 244 -14.13 9.08 12.24
N VAL A 245 -14.04 7.79 12.53
CA VAL A 245 -13.68 6.74 11.53
C VAL A 245 -14.95 6.19 10.92
N VAL A 246 -15.04 6.22 9.59
CA VAL A 246 -16.12 5.62 8.79
C VAL A 246 -15.67 4.24 8.29
N ASN A 247 -14.49 4.16 7.67
CA ASN A 247 -13.91 2.91 7.16
C ASN A 247 -12.39 2.90 7.37
N PRO A 248 -11.84 2.01 8.22
CA PRO A 248 -10.39 1.95 8.47
C PRO A 248 -9.59 1.29 7.33
N VAL A 249 -10.25 0.59 6.41
CA VAL A 249 -9.60 -0.15 5.31
C VAL A 249 -8.91 0.82 4.35
N GLY A 250 -7.67 0.53 3.98
CA GLY A 250 -6.87 1.34 3.05
C GLY A 250 -6.16 2.54 3.69
N SER A 251 -6.28 2.74 5.02
CA SER A 251 -5.54 3.80 5.71
C SER A 251 -4.03 3.63 5.57
N GLY A 252 -3.52 2.40 5.63
CA GLY A 252 -2.11 2.08 5.41
C GLY A 252 -1.65 2.38 3.98
N ASP A 253 -2.48 2.05 2.97
CA ASP A 253 -2.22 2.35 1.57
C ASP A 253 -2.18 3.87 1.35
N SER A 254 -3.11 4.59 1.97
CA SER A 254 -3.18 6.05 1.91
C SER A 254 -2.01 6.71 2.64
N THR A 255 -1.54 6.12 3.74
CA THR A 255 -0.33 6.57 4.44
C THR A 255 0.90 6.46 3.53
N ILE A 256 1.11 5.31 2.85
CA ILE A 256 2.25 5.15 1.94
C ILE A 256 2.16 6.12 0.76
N ALA A 257 0.95 6.41 0.26
CA ALA A 257 0.74 7.41 -0.79
C ALA A 257 1.18 8.81 -0.33
N GLY A 258 0.78 9.22 0.87
CA GLY A 258 1.18 10.52 1.44
C GLY A 258 2.68 10.62 1.69
N LEU A 259 3.31 9.54 2.19
CA LEU A 259 4.77 9.47 2.36
C LEU A 259 5.48 9.61 0.99
N ALA A 260 5.05 8.86 -0.02
CA ALA A 260 5.63 8.93 -1.36
C ALA A 260 5.45 10.30 -1.99
N TYR A 261 4.26 10.90 -1.87
CA TYR A 261 3.98 12.25 -2.34
C TYR A 261 4.92 13.28 -1.71
N ALA A 262 5.00 13.32 -0.38
CA ALA A 262 5.81 14.30 0.33
C ALA A 262 7.32 14.11 0.04
N LEU A 263 7.80 12.87 -0.09
CA LEU A 263 9.17 12.58 -0.50
C LEU A 263 9.45 13.07 -1.92
N SER A 264 8.52 12.89 -2.87
CA SER A 264 8.69 13.33 -4.26
C SER A 264 8.70 14.85 -4.40
N GLU A 265 8.04 15.56 -3.47
CA GLU A 265 8.03 17.02 -3.37
C GLU A 265 9.23 17.58 -2.55
N ASN A 266 10.20 16.71 -2.17
CA ASN A 266 11.37 17.06 -1.36
C ASN A 266 11.03 17.77 -0.04
N LYS A 267 9.93 17.36 0.61
CA LYS A 267 9.52 17.87 1.90
C LYS A 267 10.48 17.48 3.01
N THR A 268 10.51 18.25 4.08
CA THR A 268 11.26 17.93 5.30
C THR A 268 10.77 16.63 5.93
N SER A 269 11.59 16.02 6.79
CA SER A 269 11.21 14.76 7.47
C SER A 269 9.93 14.90 8.28
N GLU A 270 9.73 16.01 8.96
CA GLU A 270 8.51 16.29 9.71
C GLU A 270 7.29 16.37 8.77
N GLU A 271 7.40 17.10 7.68
CA GLU A 271 6.32 17.21 6.68
C GLU A 271 6.00 15.87 6.03
N VAL A 272 7.00 15.01 5.75
CA VAL A 272 6.80 13.66 5.22
C VAL A 272 5.97 12.83 6.19
N MET A 273 6.35 12.81 7.47
CA MET A 273 5.61 12.06 8.51
C MET A 273 4.19 12.58 8.68
N LYS A 274 4.00 13.90 8.78
CA LYS A 274 2.68 14.53 8.89
C LYS A 274 1.80 14.20 7.69
N THR A 275 2.31 14.35 6.47
CA THR A 275 1.56 14.09 5.25
C THR A 275 1.09 12.63 5.17
N GLY A 276 1.97 11.68 5.50
CA GLY A 276 1.60 10.26 5.55
C GLY A 276 0.46 9.99 6.53
N MET A 277 0.55 10.54 7.74
CA MET A 277 -0.51 10.35 8.75
C MET A 277 -1.82 11.02 8.34
N VAL A 278 -1.77 12.22 7.77
CA VAL A 278 -2.97 12.94 7.32
C VAL A 278 -3.70 12.19 6.22
N THR A 279 -3.00 11.69 5.21
CA THR A 279 -3.63 10.93 4.13
C THR A 279 -4.26 9.62 4.64
N GLY A 280 -3.60 8.94 5.59
CA GLY A 280 -4.18 7.78 6.27
C GLY A 280 -5.47 8.13 7.01
N MET A 281 -5.47 9.22 7.79
CA MET A 281 -6.66 9.71 8.50
C MET A 281 -7.80 10.11 7.55
N LEU A 282 -7.50 10.85 6.49
CA LEU A 282 -8.48 11.28 5.49
C LEU A 282 -9.19 10.08 4.86
N ASN A 283 -8.45 9.02 4.52
CA ASN A 283 -9.06 7.80 3.99
C ASN A 283 -10.03 7.18 4.99
N THR A 284 -9.71 7.16 6.28
CA THR A 284 -10.61 6.55 7.27
C THR A 284 -11.94 7.29 7.44
N GLN A 285 -12.04 8.53 6.99
CA GLN A 285 -13.26 9.33 7.02
C GLN A 285 -14.15 9.11 5.77
N GLU A 286 -13.68 8.34 4.79
CA GLU A 286 -14.40 8.03 3.57
C GLU A 286 -15.00 6.62 3.62
N GLU A 287 -16.11 6.41 2.89
CA GLU A 287 -16.74 5.09 2.75
C GLU A 287 -15.91 4.16 1.86
N LYS A 288 -15.25 4.73 0.85
CA LYS A 288 -14.49 3.99 -0.17
C LYS A 288 -13.00 3.95 0.15
N THR A 289 -12.41 2.79 0.04
CA THR A 289 -10.97 2.57 0.18
C THR A 289 -10.15 3.28 -0.90
N GLY A 290 -9.06 3.94 -0.50
CA GLY A 290 -8.20 4.68 -1.42
C GLY A 290 -8.80 6.01 -1.88
N PHE A 291 -9.75 6.55 -1.14
CA PHE A 291 -10.32 7.88 -1.36
C PHE A 291 -9.95 8.80 -0.19
N ILE A 292 -9.71 10.06 -0.49
CA ILE A 292 -9.48 11.12 0.48
C ILE A 292 -10.27 12.36 0.08
N ASN A 293 -10.62 13.20 1.05
CA ASN A 293 -11.10 14.55 0.77
C ASN A 293 -9.97 15.57 1.01
N PRO A 294 -9.30 16.08 -0.04
CA PRO A 294 -8.19 17.02 0.11
C PRO A 294 -8.55 18.32 0.82
N ASP A 295 -9.82 18.74 0.82
CA ASP A 295 -10.27 19.98 1.47
C ASP A 295 -10.10 19.94 3.00
N HIS A 296 -10.02 18.74 3.57
CA HIS A 296 -9.81 18.56 5.01
C HIS A 296 -8.31 18.38 5.37
N PHE A 297 -7.41 18.40 4.39
CA PHE A 297 -5.99 18.11 4.60
C PHE A 297 -5.35 19.08 5.61
N ASP A 298 -5.42 20.37 5.37
CA ASP A 298 -4.76 21.39 6.20
C ASP A 298 -5.25 21.37 7.65
N SER A 299 -6.56 21.17 7.83
CA SER A 299 -7.17 21.11 9.18
C SER A 299 -6.70 19.91 10.02
N LEU A 300 -6.34 18.80 9.39
CA LEU A 300 -5.75 17.65 10.07
C LEU A 300 -4.24 17.82 10.22
N TYR A 301 -3.58 18.37 9.21
CA TYR A 301 -2.13 18.56 9.18
C TYR A 301 -1.64 19.44 10.35
N GLU A 302 -2.35 20.50 10.69
CA GLU A 302 -2.04 21.38 11.83
C GLU A 302 -2.14 20.66 13.18
N LYS A 303 -2.93 19.57 13.29
CA LYS A 303 -3.15 18.82 14.52
C LYS A 303 -2.20 17.66 14.72
N VAL A 304 -1.49 17.24 13.67
CA VAL A 304 -0.47 16.20 13.76
C VAL A 304 0.79 16.78 14.37
N THR A 305 1.31 16.15 15.42
CA THR A 305 2.57 16.55 16.06
C THR A 305 3.65 15.50 15.83
N VAL A 306 4.88 15.95 15.69
CA VAL A 306 6.06 15.09 15.54
C VAL A 306 7.05 15.47 16.61
N GLU A 307 7.40 14.50 17.46
CA GLU A 307 8.38 14.64 18.54
C GLU A 307 9.56 13.74 18.23
N ARG A 308 10.78 14.27 18.33
CA ARG A 308 12.01 13.49 18.25
C ARG A 308 12.32 12.91 19.64
N LEU A 309 12.50 11.58 19.69
CA LEU A 309 12.77 10.82 20.91
C LEU A 309 14.25 10.79 21.30
#